data_bb92b3c02266d70f5c0f4a77956c429e
#
_entry.id   bb92b3c02266d70f5c0f4a77956c429e
#
_cell.length_a   1.000
_cell.length_b   1.000
_cell.length_c   1.000
_cell.angle_alpha   90.00
_cell.angle_beta   90.00
_cell.angle_gamma   90.00
#
_symmetry.space_group_name_H-M   'P 1'
#
loop_
_entity.id
_entity.type
_entity.pdbx_description
1 polymer ?
#
loop_
_entity_poly.entity_id
_entity_poly.type
_entity_poly.pdbx_seq_one_letter_code
_entity_poly.pdbx_strand_id
1 'polypeptide(L)'
;MVDNCYGEFVERKEPLSVGADIIIGSLIKNPGGGIASTGGYICGRADLVEKCADRLTCVGMGKEVGCSLNQNREMLLGFFLAPQVVASALKTSVFACRFFEKLGYKTLPESGETRTDIIASILLENEENLVAFCQGIQKGSPVDSYVTPEAWDMPGYDSKVIMAAGAFT
;
A
#
# COMPACT_ATOMS: atom_id res chain seq x y z
N MET A 1 -14.41 -10.92 -5.19
CA MET A 1 -12.98 -10.58 -5.32
C MET A 1 -12.69 -9.35 -4.48
N VAL A 2 -11.59 -9.34 -3.73
CA VAL A 2 -11.14 -8.21 -2.91
C VAL A 2 -9.72 -7.83 -3.32
N ASP A 3 -9.48 -6.55 -3.57
CA ASP A 3 -8.13 -5.98 -3.57
C ASP A 3 -7.76 -5.74 -2.11
N ASN A 4 -6.75 -6.46 -1.62
CA ASN A 4 -6.36 -6.44 -0.22
C ASN A 4 -5.12 -5.56 0.03
N CYS A 5 -4.72 -4.75 -0.96
CA CYS A 5 -3.58 -3.85 -0.79
C CYS A 5 -3.75 -2.97 0.46
N TYR A 6 -2.71 -2.93 1.27
CA TYR A 6 -2.62 -2.22 2.55
C TYR A 6 -3.41 -2.83 3.73
N GLY A 7 -4.24 -3.87 3.51
CA GLY A 7 -4.98 -4.56 4.57
C GLY A 7 -4.25 -5.76 5.16
N GLU A 8 -3.29 -6.31 4.42
CA GLU A 8 -2.58 -7.53 4.83
C GLU A 8 -1.84 -7.34 6.16
N PHE A 9 -1.94 -8.32 7.03
CA PHE A 9 -1.36 -8.37 8.39
C PHE A 9 -1.88 -7.32 9.38
N VAL A 10 -2.93 -6.57 9.04
CA VAL A 10 -3.52 -5.57 9.94
C VAL A 10 -4.51 -6.22 10.90
N GLU A 11 -5.42 -7.01 10.38
CA GLU A 11 -6.40 -7.75 11.16
C GLU A 11 -6.04 -9.24 11.33
N ARG A 12 -6.65 -9.88 12.33
CA ARG A 12 -6.45 -11.32 12.58
C ARG A 12 -7.10 -12.20 11.53
N LYS A 13 -8.07 -11.69 10.79
CA LYS A 13 -8.82 -12.41 9.77
C LYS A 13 -8.66 -11.68 8.44
N GLU A 14 -8.06 -12.38 7.52
CA GLU A 14 -7.96 -11.93 6.12
C GLU A 14 -9.31 -12.14 5.39
N PRO A 15 -9.58 -11.42 4.29
CA PRO A 15 -10.89 -11.45 3.62
C PRO A 15 -11.36 -12.85 3.20
N LEU A 16 -10.45 -13.77 2.89
CA LEU A 16 -10.80 -15.16 2.56
C LEU A 16 -11.48 -15.88 3.75
N SER A 17 -11.06 -15.57 4.97
CA SER A 17 -11.63 -16.21 6.17
C SER A 17 -13.03 -15.69 6.54
N VAL A 18 -13.49 -14.63 5.88
CA VAL A 18 -14.79 -13.99 6.10
C VAL A 18 -15.69 -14.01 4.86
N GLY A 19 -15.35 -14.83 3.86
CA GLY A 19 -16.24 -15.14 2.74
C GLY A 19 -15.85 -14.59 1.38
N ALA A 20 -14.69 -13.97 1.22
CA ALA A 20 -14.17 -13.67 -0.09
C ALA A 20 -13.73 -14.95 -0.82
N ASP A 21 -14.03 -15.07 -2.11
CA ASP A 21 -13.60 -16.22 -2.92
C ASP A 21 -12.15 -16.08 -3.39
N ILE A 22 -11.71 -14.85 -3.62
CA ILE A 22 -10.38 -14.53 -4.14
C ILE A 22 -9.95 -13.14 -3.68
N ILE A 23 -8.70 -13.03 -3.33
CA ILE A 23 -8.00 -11.77 -3.03
C ILE A 23 -6.82 -11.59 -3.98
N ILE A 24 -6.53 -10.34 -4.25
CA ILE A 24 -5.37 -9.90 -5.00
C ILE A 24 -4.63 -8.83 -4.21
N GLY A 25 -3.35 -8.70 -4.43
CA GLY A 25 -2.56 -7.67 -3.80
C GLY A 25 -1.17 -7.53 -4.41
N SER A 26 -0.44 -6.55 -3.92
CA SER A 26 0.89 -6.21 -4.40
C SER A 26 1.97 -6.64 -3.42
N LEU A 27 3.01 -7.27 -3.93
CA LEU A 27 4.18 -7.66 -3.11
C LEU A 27 5.15 -6.49 -2.86
N ILE A 28 4.98 -5.35 -3.53
CA ILE A 28 5.77 -4.14 -3.18
C ILE A 28 5.17 -3.35 -2.02
N LYS A 29 4.05 -3.82 -1.47
CA LYS A 29 3.34 -3.21 -0.33
C LYS A 29 3.49 -4.09 0.91
N ASN A 30 2.47 -4.15 1.74
CA ASN A 30 2.50 -4.87 3.01
C ASN A 30 3.19 -6.25 2.95
N PRO A 31 2.81 -7.16 2.03
CA PRO A 31 3.40 -8.50 2.02
C PRO A 31 4.88 -8.55 1.64
N GLY A 32 5.38 -7.53 0.99
CA GLY A 32 6.78 -7.44 0.60
C GLY A 32 7.73 -6.95 1.68
N GLY A 33 7.19 -6.50 2.83
CA GLY A 33 7.98 -6.13 4.01
C GLY A 33 9.07 -5.08 3.75
N GLY A 34 8.86 -4.20 2.75
CA GLY A 34 9.85 -3.20 2.35
C GLY A 34 11.08 -3.76 1.60
N ILE A 35 11.08 -5.04 1.22
CA ILE A 35 12.22 -5.70 0.56
C ILE A 35 11.88 -6.12 -0.87
N ALA A 36 10.69 -6.68 -1.10
CA ALA A 36 10.30 -7.10 -2.44
C ALA A 36 10.15 -5.88 -3.36
N SER A 37 10.94 -5.84 -4.42
CA SER A 37 10.98 -4.73 -5.37
C SER A 37 9.93 -4.82 -6.47
N THR A 38 9.29 -5.96 -6.63
CA THR A 38 8.25 -6.21 -7.64
C THR A 38 7.36 -7.38 -7.23
N GLY A 39 6.26 -7.56 -7.95
CA GLY A 39 5.41 -8.73 -7.84
C GLY A 39 4.01 -8.43 -7.32
N GLY A 40 3.17 -9.41 -7.48
CA GLY A 40 1.80 -9.42 -6.97
C GLY A 40 1.41 -10.83 -6.58
N TYR A 41 0.29 -10.97 -5.92
CA TYR A 41 -0.26 -12.27 -5.55
C TYR A 41 -1.75 -12.35 -5.86
N ILE A 42 -2.17 -13.57 -6.12
CA ILE A 42 -3.59 -13.94 -6.21
C ILE A 42 -3.76 -15.16 -5.29
N CYS A 43 -4.68 -15.07 -4.36
CA CYS A 43 -4.94 -16.14 -3.39
C CYS A 43 -6.45 -16.36 -3.24
N GLY A 44 -6.86 -17.62 -3.04
CA GLY A 44 -8.27 -17.95 -2.86
C GLY A 44 -8.63 -19.34 -3.36
N ARG A 45 -9.86 -19.49 -3.85
CA ARG A 45 -10.36 -20.76 -4.39
C ARG A 45 -9.49 -21.25 -5.51
N ALA A 46 -9.11 -22.53 -5.46
CA ALA A 46 -8.17 -23.16 -6.42
C ALA A 46 -8.65 -23.02 -7.87
N ASP A 47 -9.93 -23.24 -8.13
CA ASP A 47 -10.52 -23.14 -9.47
C ASP A 47 -10.41 -21.72 -10.08
N LEU A 48 -10.48 -20.68 -9.22
CA LEU A 48 -10.33 -19.29 -9.65
C LEU A 48 -8.87 -18.91 -9.84
N VAL A 49 -8.00 -19.34 -8.95
CA VAL A 49 -6.55 -19.10 -9.05
C VAL A 49 -5.98 -19.77 -10.32
N GLU A 50 -6.44 -20.96 -10.65
CA GLU A 50 -6.02 -21.67 -11.86
C GLU A 50 -6.42 -20.92 -13.13
N LYS A 51 -7.67 -20.44 -13.21
CA LYS A 51 -8.13 -19.59 -14.34
C LYS A 51 -7.32 -18.29 -14.45
N CYS A 52 -6.96 -17.68 -13.33
CA CYS A 52 -6.10 -16.51 -13.33
C CYS A 52 -4.70 -16.83 -13.85
N ALA A 53 -4.14 -17.97 -13.44
CA ALA A 53 -2.82 -18.41 -13.90
C ALA A 53 -2.80 -18.66 -15.41
N ASP A 54 -3.82 -19.34 -15.95
CA ASP A 54 -3.97 -19.55 -17.40
C ASP A 54 -4.02 -18.22 -18.18
N ARG A 55 -4.71 -17.22 -17.62
CA ARG A 55 -4.84 -15.90 -18.25
C ARG A 55 -3.57 -15.08 -18.19
N LEU A 56 -2.82 -15.16 -17.08
CA LEU A 56 -1.61 -14.38 -16.83
C LEU A 56 -0.37 -14.94 -17.50
N THR A 57 -0.33 -16.24 -17.72
CA THR A 57 0.85 -16.94 -18.25
C THR A 57 0.59 -17.49 -19.64
N CYS A 58 0.27 -18.77 -19.73
CA CYS A 58 0.02 -19.44 -20.99
C CYS A 58 -1.18 -20.38 -20.85
N VAL A 59 -2.16 -20.26 -21.72
CA VAL A 59 -3.35 -21.10 -21.73
C VAL A 59 -2.97 -22.59 -21.80
N GLY A 60 -3.48 -23.38 -20.88
CA GLY A 60 -3.22 -24.81 -20.75
C GLY A 60 -1.94 -25.19 -20.03
N MET A 61 -1.09 -24.24 -19.69
CA MET A 61 0.12 -24.47 -18.88
C MET A 61 0.03 -23.78 -17.52
N GLY A 62 -0.74 -22.68 -17.42
CA GLY A 62 -1.00 -21.98 -16.18
C GLY A 62 0.27 -21.68 -15.39
N LYS A 63 0.25 -22.02 -14.11
CA LYS A 63 1.36 -21.77 -13.18
C LYS A 63 2.61 -22.64 -13.35
N GLU A 64 2.60 -23.59 -14.26
CA GLU A 64 3.80 -24.36 -14.63
C GLU A 64 4.84 -23.49 -15.38
N VAL A 65 4.39 -22.37 -15.92
CA VAL A 65 5.24 -21.36 -16.57
C VAL A 65 5.02 -20.02 -15.89
N GLY A 66 5.98 -19.14 -16.04
CA GLY A 66 5.95 -17.82 -15.48
C GLY A 66 7.34 -17.36 -15.06
N CYS A 67 7.50 -16.07 -14.94
CA CYS A 67 8.77 -15.45 -14.62
C CYS A 67 8.71 -14.78 -13.25
N SER A 68 9.50 -15.27 -12.29
CA SER A 68 9.70 -14.63 -11.00
C SER A 68 10.81 -13.57 -10.99
N LEU A 69 11.48 -13.36 -12.13
CA LEU A 69 12.58 -12.41 -12.29
C LEU A 69 13.71 -12.60 -11.26
N ASN A 70 13.90 -13.83 -10.78
CA ASN A 70 14.84 -14.19 -9.71
C ASN A 70 14.56 -13.51 -8.36
N GLN A 71 13.33 -13.06 -8.14
CA GLN A 71 12.91 -12.30 -6.94
C GLN A 71 12.36 -13.17 -5.79
N ASN A 72 12.28 -14.48 -5.97
CA ASN A 72 11.65 -15.39 -4.98
C ASN A 72 12.25 -15.24 -3.57
N ARG A 73 13.56 -15.07 -3.47
CA ARG A 73 14.24 -14.94 -2.18
C ARG A 73 13.81 -13.64 -1.47
N GLU A 74 13.76 -12.54 -2.19
CA GLU A 74 13.37 -11.24 -1.66
C GLU A 74 11.89 -11.21 -1.29
N MET A 75 11.03 -11.78 -2.14
CA MET A 75 9.60 -11.93 -1.85
C MET A 75 9.36 -12.75 -0.57
N LEU A 76 10.05 -13.89 -0.40
CA LEU A 76 9.90 -14.74 0.79
C LEU A 76 10.48 -14.08 2.05
N LEU A 77 11.63 -13.41 1.95
CA LEU A 77 12.21 -12.67 3.05
C LEU A 77 11.32 -11.49 3.46
N GLY A 78 10.83 -10.75 2.48
CA GLY A 78 9.90 -9.66 2.72
C GLY A 78 8.61 -10.12 3.38
N PHE A 79 8.03 -11.20 2.92
CA PHE A 79 6.85 -11.81 3.52
C PHE A 79 7.08 -12.25 4.97
N PHE A 80 8.25 -12.81 5.27
CA PHE A 80 8.63 -13.18 6.63
C PHE A 80 8.73 -11.95 7.56
N LEU A 81 9.23 -10.82 7.06
CA LEU A 81 9.38 -9.58 7.83
C LEU A 81 8.10 -8.72 7.85
N ALA A 82 7.18 -8.96 6.94
CA ALA A 82 5.99 -8.14 6.72
C ALA A 82 5.18 -7.84 7.99
N PRO A 83 4.90 -8.77 8.91
CA PRO A 83 4.13 -8.45 10.12
C PRO A 83 4.78 -7.37 10.98
N GLN A 84 6.10 -7.38 11.10
CA GLN A 84 6.84 -6.36 11.87
C GLN A 84 6.83 -5.01 11.17
N VAL A 85 6.99 -5.01 9.85
CA VAL A 85 6.98 -3.79 9.03
C VAL A 85 5.58 -3.14 9.06
N VAL A 86 4.53 -3.94 8.88
CA VAL A 86 3.14 -3.47 8.94
C VAL A 86 2.80 -2.94 10.34
N ALA A 87 3.22 -3.62 11.41
CA ALA A 87 3.03 -3.12 12.77
C ALA A 87 3.71 -1.75 12.98
N SER A 88 4.87 -1.53 12.39
CA SER A 88 5.55 -0.23 12.43
C SER A 88 4.83 0.84 11.63
N ALA A 89 4.34 0.48 10.44
CA ALA A 89 3.51 1.37 9.61
C ALA A 89 2.21 1.79 10.33
N LEU A 90 1.53 0.86 10.98
CA LEU A 90 0.34 1.15 11.80
C LEU A 90 0.63 2.13 12.93
N LYS A 91 1.72 1.93 13.67
CA LYS A 91 2.13 2.86 14.73
C LYS A 91 2.39 4.26 14.18
N THR A 92 3.06 4.35 13.04
CA THR A 92 3.34 5.62 12.37
C THR A 92 2.05 6.30 11.90
N SER A 93 1.13 5.54 11.31
CA SER A 93 -0.19 6.03 10.87
C SER A 93 -1.00 6.60 12.06
N VAL A 94 -1.10 5.86 13.16
CA VAL A 94 -1.80 6.31 14.38
C VAL A 94 -1.13 7.54 14.98
N PHE A 95 0.20 7.55 15.04
CA PHE A 95 0.96 8.70 15.53
C PHE A 95 0.70 9.95 14.67
N ALA A 96 0.75 9.82 13.35
CA ALA A 96 0.50 10.92 12.42
C ALA A 96 -0.93 11.48 12.61
N CYS A 97 -1.95 10.61 12.65
CA CYS A 97 -3.31 11.05 12.93
C CYS A 97 -3.39 11.83 14.25
N ARG A 98 -2.84 11.27 15.33
CA ARG A 98 -2.88 11.94 16.65
C ARG A 98 -2.14 13.27 16.67
N PHE A 99 -1.03 13.36 15.95
CA PHE A 99 -0.26 14.59 15.82
C PHE A 99 -1.09 15.68 15.12
N PHE A 100 -1.68 15.37 13.97
CA PHE A 100 -2.48 16.33 13.21
C PHE A 100 -3.79 16.69 13.89
N GLU A 101 -4.45 15.77 14.58
CA GLU A 101 -5.61 16.06 15.44
C GLU A 101 -5.28 17.10 16.52
N LYS A 102 -4.10 17.00 17.15
CA LYS A 102 -3.64 17.99 18.14
C LYS A 102 -3.36 19.37 17.54
N LEU A 103 -3.08 19.42 16.24
CA LEU A 103 -2.94 20.68 15.50
C LEU A 103 -4.29 21.22 15.00
N GLY A 104 -5.40 20.52 15.24
CA GLY A 104 -6.74 20.93 14.85
C GLY A 104 -7.25 20.39 13.53
N TYR A 105 -6.47 19.55 12.84
CA TYR A 105 -6.88 18.92 11.57
C TYR A 105 -7.75 17.70 11.83
N LYS A 106 -8.65 17.42 10.90
CA LYS A 106 -9.43 16.18 10.89
C LYS A 106 -8.63 15.07 10.22
N THR A 107 -8.70 13.86 10.78
CA THR A 107 -8.08 12.65 10.23
C THR A 107 -9.11 11.56 10.00
N LEU A 108 -8.81 10.66 9.06
CA LEU A 108 -9.63 9.50 8.78
C LEU A 108 -8.71 8.29 8.50
N PRO A 109 -8.80 7.22 9.29
CA PRO A 109 -9.52 7.09 10.56
C PRO A 109 -8.98 8.05 11.64
N GLU A 110 -9.78 8.36 12.66
CA GLU A 110 -9.27 9.06 13.83
C GLU A 110 -8.22 8.22 14.57
N SER A 111 -7.34 8.87 15.32
CA SER A 111 -6.24 8.18 16.01
C SER A 111 -6.68 7.11 17.01
N GLY A 112 -7.91 7.19 17.52
CA GLY A 112 -8.50 6.24 18.46
C GLY A 112 -9.32 5.11 17.79
N GLU A 113 -9.52 5.16 16.49
CA GLU A 113 -10.33 4.16 15.77
C GLU A 113 -9.54 2.90 15.44
N THR A 114 -10.26 1.79 15.32
CA THR A 114 -9.70 0.51 14.86
C THR A 114 -9.25 0.64 13.40
N ARG A 115 -8.08 0.10 13.11
CA ARG A 115 -7.49 0.10 11.77
C ARG A 115 -7.81 -1.20 11.04
N THR A 116 -8.16 -1.07 9.77
CA THR A 116 -8.34 -2.19 8.83
C THR A 116 -7.26 -2.21 7.75
N ASP A 117 -6.51 -1.13 7.65
CA ASP A 117 -5.36 -0.95 6.77
C ASP A 117 -4.35 0.02 7.39
N ILE A 118 -3.26 0.32 6.68
CA ILE A 118 -2.22 1.25 7.12
C ILE A 118 -2.44 2.70 6.67
N ILE A 119 -3.52 2.97 5.92
CA ILE A 119 -3.77 4.28 5.32
C ILE A 119 -4.23 5.27 6.40
N ALA A 120 -3.82 6.50 6.25
CA ALA A 120 -4.31 7.63 7.01
C ALA A 120 -4.55 8.83 6.07
N SER A 121 -5.70 9.44 6.20
CA SER A 121 -6.05 10.66 5.49
C SER A 121 -6.07 11.83 6.45
N ILE A 122 -5.54 12.97 6.02
CA ILE A 122 -5.51 14.22 6.79
C ILE A 122 -6.20 15.28 5.93
N LEU A 123 -7.25 15.91 6.45
CA LEU A 123 -7.94 16.99 5.76
C LEU A 123 -7.20 18.32 6.02
N LEU A 124 -6.40 18.74 5.05
CA LEU A 124 -5.55 19.93 5.15
C LEU A 124 -6.27 21.24 4.79
N GLU A 125 -7.58 21.17 4.49
CA GLU A 125 -8.55 22.28 4.34
C GLU A 125 -8.38 23.15 3.09
N ASN A 126 -7.16 23.44 2.64
CA ASN A 126 -6.91 24.28 1.50
C ASN A 126 -5.66 23.83 0.71
N GLU A 127 -5.53 24.35 -0.50
CA GLU A 127 -4.44 24.01 -1.43
C GLU A 127 -3.06 24.41 -0.87
N GLU A 128 -2.96 25.55 -0.19
CA GLU A 128 -1.68 26.02 0.34
C GLU A 128 -1.13 25.05 1.40
N ASN A 129 -1.97 24.60 2.31
CA ASN A 129 -1.61 23.61 3.33
C ASN A 129 -1.23 22.27 2.70
N LEU A 130 -1.97 21.83 1.69
CA LEU A 130 -1.69 20.58 0.98
C LEU A 130 -0.34 20.64 0.27
N VAL A 131 -0.06 21.71 -0.44
CA VAL A 131 1.21 21.91 -1.13
C VAL A 131 2.36 21.98 -0.11
N ALA A 132 2.21 22.76 0.94
CA ALA A 132 3.21 22.89 2.01
C ALA A 132 3.48 21.54 2.70
N PHE A 133 2.44 20.74 2.95
CA PHE A 133 2.57 19.39 3.51
C PHE A 133 3.38 18.48 2.58
N CYS A 134 3.02 18.41 1.29
CA CYS A 134 3.73 17.59 0.32
C CYS A 134 5.18 18.00 0.15
N GLN A 135 5.45 19.31 0.08
CA GLN A 135 6.82 19.84 0.00
C GLN A 135 7.61 19.54 1.28
N GLY A 136 6.98 19.62 2.44
CA GLY A 136 7.60 19.26 3.72
C GLY A 136 7.97 17.78 3.80
N ILE A 137 7.09 16.89 3.37
CA ILE A 137 7.35 15.44 3.28
C ILE A 137 8.50 15.18 2.31
N GLN A 138 8.47 15.78 1.12
CA GLN A 138 9.53 15.61 0.12
C GLN A 138 10.89 16.07 0.63
N LYS A 139 10.93 17.25 1.26
CA LYS A 139 12.18 17.82 1.80
C LYS A 139 12.76 16.99 2.95
N GLY A 140 11.91 16.35 3.74
CA GLY A 140 12.30 15.46 4.83
C GLY A 140 12.59 14.01 4.40
N SER A 141 12.34 13.67 3.15
CA SER A 141 12.51 12.32 2.62
C SER A 141 14.00 11.97 2.42
N PRO A 142 14.40 10.71 2.60
CA PRO A 142 15.76 10.26 2.31
C PRO A 142 16.09 10.24 0.81
N VAL A 143 15.07 10.20 -0.04
CA VAL A 143 15.21 10.13 -1.51
C VAL A 143 14.65 11.42 -2.13
N ASP A 144 15.36 11.97 -3.09
CA ASP A 144 14.96 13.15 -3.88
C ASP A 144 14.53 14.38 -3.05
N SER A 145 15.12 14.58 -1.87
CA SER A 145 14.79 15.68 -0.96
C SER A 145 14.99 17.09 -1.55
N TYR A 146 15.76 17.19 -2.63
CA TYR A 146 16.00 18.44 -3.38
C TYR A 146 14.87 18.78 -4.37
N VAL A 147 13.98 17.86 -4.66
CA VAL A 147 12.85 18.08 -5.57
C VAL A 147 11.75 18.85 -4.85
N THR A 148 11.14 19.80 -5.54
CA THR A 148 9.97 20.53 -5.02
C THR A 148 8.73 20.04 -5.78
N PRO A 149 7.84 19.29 -5.14
CA PRO A 149 6.61 18.83 -5.78
C PRO A 149 5.66 20.01 -6.05
N GLU A 150 4.98 19.95 -7.19
CA GLU A 150 3.98 20.92 -7.63
C GLU A 150 2.68 20.22 -7.99
N ALA A 151 1.57 20.94 -7.82
CA ALA A 151 0.24 20.44 -8.22
C ALA A 151 0.07 20.50 -9.74
N TRP A 152 -0.40 19.43 -10.34
CA TRP A 152 -0.57 19.31 -11.78
C TRP A 152 -1.86 18.56 -12.17
N ASP A 153 -2.29 18.72 -13.40
CA ASP A 153 -3.47 18.04 -13.94
C ASP A 153 -3.12 16.57 -14.23
N MET A 154 -3.85 15.66 -13.60
CA MET A 154 -3.65 14.22 -13.77
C MET A 154 -4.86 13.61 -14.49
N PRO A 155 -4.68 12.81 -15.55
CA PRO A 155 -5.77 12.15 -16.25
C PRO A 155 -6.63 11.31 -15.30
N GLY A 156 -7.95 11.51 -15.36
CA GLY A 156 -8.92 10.79 -14.51
C GLY A 156 -9.25 11.49 -13.19
N TYR A 157 -8.70 12.67 -12.93
CA TYR A 157 -9.02 13.50 -11.77
C TYR A 157 -9.61 14.85 -12.24
N ASP A 158 -10.65 15.32 -11.54
CA ASP A 158 -11.26 16.63 -11.81
C ASP A 158 -10.49 17.79 -11.16
N SER A 159 -9.65 17.50 -10.19
CA SER A 159 -8.82 18.46 -9.48
C SER A 159 -7.34 18.15 -9.67
N LYS A 160 -6.51 19.17 -9.56
CA LYS A 160 -5.06 18.98 -9.58
C LYS A 160 -4.61 18.05 -8.44
N VAL A 161 -3.62 17.24 -8.74
CA VAL A 161 -2.99 16.30 -7.79
C VAL A 161 -1.56 16.74 -7.54
N ILE A 162 -1.12 16.69 -6.30
CA ILE A 162 0.28 16.84 -5.92
C ILE A 162 0.75 15.55 -5.26
N MET A 163 1.94 15.09 -5.61
CA MET A 163 2.53 13.87 -5.08
C MET A 163 3.90 14.17 -4.48
N ALA A 164 4.10 13.77 -3.24
CA ALA A 164 5.42 13.74 -2.62
C ALA A 164 5.90 12.29 -2.58
N ALA A 165 7.12 12.05 -3.05
CA ALA A 165 7.76 10.77 -2.87
C ALA A 165 8.22 10.67 -1.41
N GLY A 166 7.46 9.95 -0.60
CA GLY A 166 7.85 9.60 0.75
C GLY A 166 9.03 8.62 0.74
N ALA A 167 9.06 7.70 1.67
CA ALA A 167 10.10 6.68 1.77
C ALA A 167 9.84 5.49 0.84
N PHE A 168 9.54 5.72 -0.42
CA PHE A 168 9.59 4.65 -1.41
C PHE A 168 11.03 4.46 -1.84
N THR A 169 11.60 3.40 -1.40
CA THR A 169 12.88 2.90 -1.91
C THR A 169 12.62 1.79 -2.89
#